data_3320bd3f8f8111ffa082460f4b6f88e6
#
_entry.id   3320bd3f8f8111ffa082460f4b6f88e6
#
_cell.length_a   1.000
_cell.length_b   1.000
_cell.length_c   1.000
_cell.angle_alpha   90.00
_cell.angle_beta   90.00
_cell.angle_gamma   90.00
#
_symmetry.space_group_name_H-M   'P 1'
#
loop_
_entity.id
_entity.type
_entity.pdbx_description
1 polymer ?
#
loop_
_entity_poly.entity_id
_entity_poly.type
_entity_poly.pdbx_seq_one_letter_code
_entity_poly.pdbx_strand_id
1 'polypeptide(L)'
;MQWLFIHQNSPGQFRGLIPSLLQRGHAVAAIGAHPQLKPTQGLKYFNYRWSESEPAGRLVDPDLERSLRRAFRVADLARQLRDEGLQPDAVVFHSGWGEGLYLRDIWPKAALIAYPELYGSPQLMGHGFDPDLGPLSEGMQQALRRQNFMALAAIADSDAVVVPTLFQRDTFPPHLRGRFHVIHEGVDVEQVRPNPNRHVQLKPDLMLAKGDPVITYVSRSLEPLRGFRSFMRALPELQARHSSAQVLIAGDPAGISYSRPSAHPDGYWGEMVALLGHRLDFSRIHRLGRLPYSELIAILQLSAVHVYFSYPYALSWSLLEAMACGAVIVGSANGPVDEVIQHGHNGLLVPFSAHDQLVNTLLQVLGNVDSFASLGIAARASVEQRYTLQACANGYEQLASSLQLI
;
A
#
# COMPACT_ATOMS: atom_id res chain seq x y z
N MET A 1 -10.23 25.76 6.00
CA MET A 1 -11.18 24.87 5.29
C MET A 1 -11.67 23.81 6.26
N GLN A 2 -12.88 23.33 6.07
CA GLN A 2 -13.42 22.17 6.77
C GLN A 2 -13.38 20.95 5.85
N TRP A 3 -12.61 19.93 6.27
CA TRP A 3 -12.41 18.71 5.52
C TRP A 3 -13.19 17.56 6.13
N LEU A 4 -13.74 16.69 5.27
CA LEU A 4 -14.32 15.43 5.68
C LEU A 4 -13.65 14.28 4.92
N PHE A 5 -13.15 13.28 5.65
CA PHE A 5 -12.57 12.06 5.10
C PHE A 5 -13.49 10.87 5.33
N ILE A 6 -13.74 10.08 4.30
CA ILE A 6 -14.59 8.90 4.42
C ILE A 6 -13.84 7.66 3.91
N HIS A 7 -13.63 6.70 4.83
CA HIS A 7 -12.94 5.46 4.53
C HIS A 7 -13.36 4.38 5.54
N GLN A 8 -13.76 3.17 5.06
CA GLN A 8 -14.20 2.09 5.95
C GLN A 8 -13.18 1.79 7.08
N ASN A 9 -11.90 1.72 6.75
CA ASN A 9 -10.80 1.48 7.70
C ASN A 9 -10.12 2.80 8.11
N SER A 10 -10.89 3.87 8.34
CA SER A 10 -10.34 5.18 8.66
C SER A 10 -9.24 5.10 9.72
N PRO A 11 -8.11 5.81 9.54
CA PRO A 11 -7.81 6.79 8.50
C PRO A 11 -7.39 6.18 7.14
N GLY A 12 -7.09 4.88 7.03
CA GLY A 12 -6.69 4.22 5.80
C GLY A 12 -5.53 4.92 5.09
N GLN A 13 -5.69 5.23 3.81
CA GLN A 13 -4.71 5.93 2.98
C GLN A 13 -4.47 7.38 3.44
N PHE A 14 -5.40 7.95 4.21
CA PHE A 14 -5.31 9.34 4.68
C PHE A 14 -4.57 9.49 6.02
N ARG A 15 -3.88 8.43 6.50
CA ARG A 15 -3.20 8.40 7.81
C ARG A 15 -2.13 9.49 8.00
N GLY A 16 -1.48 9.91 6.92
CA GLY A 16 -0.50 11.00 6.93
C GLY A 16 -1.12 12.36 6.64
N LEU A 17 -2.10 12.39 5.73
CA LEU A 17 -2.77 13.63 5.30
C LEU A 17 -3.60 14.27 6.41
N ILE A 18 -4.41 13.47 7.14
CA ILE A 18 -5.27 13.99 8.22
C ILE A 18 -4.45 14.75 9.29
N PRO A 19 -3.41 14.16 9.91
CA PRO A 19 -2.58 14.89 10.87
C PRO A 19 -1.92 16.13 10.27
N SER A 20 -1.46 16.08 9.03
CA SER A 20 -0.82 17.20 8.36
C SER A 20 -1.78 18.39 8.19
N LEU A 21 -3.04 18.15 7.80
CA LEU A 21 -4.04 19.19 7.67
C LEU A 21 -4.45 19.79 9.04
N LEU A 22 -4.56 18.95 10.09
CA LEU A 22 -4.80 19.42 11.46
C LEU A 22 -3.68 20.34 11.96
N GLN A 23 -2.41 19.97 11.73
CA GLN A 23 -1.24 20.79 12.08
C GLN A 23 -1.23 22.14 11.35
N ARG A 24 -1.82 22.21 10.15
CA ARG A 24 -1.96 23.44 9.35
C ARG A 24 -3.17 24.29 9.75
N GLY A 25 -3.91 23.90 10.80
CA GLY A 25 -5.03 24.65 11.34
C GLY A 25 -6.37 24.44 10.63
N HIS A 26 -6.47 23.41 9.78
CA HIS A 26 -7.76 23.05 9.18
C HIS A 26 -8.67 22.33 10.20
N ALA A 27 -9.98 22.50 10.06
CA ALA A 27 -10.95 21.67 10.74
C ALA A 27 -11.10 20.35 9.99
N VAL A 28 -10.91 19.23 10.69
CA VAL A 28 -10.97 17.90 10.06
C VAL A 28 -11.93 16.98 10.78
N ALA A 29 -12.81 16.35 10.00
CA ALA A 29 -13.69 15.28 10.44
C ALA A 29 -13.41 14.00 9.65
N ALA A 30 -13.75 12.83 10.22
CA ALA A 30 -13.65 11.56 9.51
C ALA A 30 -14.83 10.64 9.84
N ILE A 31 -15.25 9.85 8.84
CA ILE A 31 -16.25 8.80 8.95
C ILE A 31 -15.60 7.45 8.66
N GLY A 32 -15.88 6.42 9.48
CA GLY A 32 -15.38 5.07 9.28
C GLY A 32 -16.29 3.98 9.81
N ALA A 33 -16.00 2.71 9.44
CA ALA A 33 -16.80 1.54 9.81
C ALA A 33 -16.52 1.04 11.23
N HIS A 34 -15.32 1.29 11.73
CA HIS A 34 -14.85 0.74 13.00
C HIS A 34 -14.64 1.83 14.05
N PRO A 35 -14.69 1.48 15.34
CA PRO A 35 -14.30 2.41 16.40
C PRO A 35 -12.89 2.96 16.18
N GLN A 36 -12.67 4.22 16.51
CA GLN A 36 -11.34 4.82 16.43
C GLN A 36 -10.40 4.15 17.44
N LEU A 37 -9.39 3.42 16.95
CA LEU A 37 -8.45 2.68 17.81
C LEU A 37 -7.45 3.60 18.53
N LYS A 38 -7.05 4.71 17.89
CA LYS A 38 -6.13 5.70 18.45
C LYS A 38 -6.70 7.10 18.22
N PRO A 39 -7.10 7.80 19.28
CA PRO A 39 -7.57 9.18 19.17
C PRO A 39 -6.49 10.07 18.53
N THR A 40 -6.88 10.85 17.53
CA THR A 40 -6.04 11.88 16.93
C THR A 40 -6.50 13.23 17.44
N GLN A 41 -5.61 13.99 18.07
CA GLN A 41 -5.95 15.28 18.63
C GLN A 41 -6.51 16.23 17.55
N GLY A 42 -7.66 16.84 17.82
CA GLY A 42 -8.33 17.76 16.90
C GLY A 42 -9.22 17.10 15.84
N LEU A 43 -9.14 15.77 15.65
CA LEU A 43 -9.98 15.05 14.69
C LEU A 43 -11.35 14.74 15.29
N LYS A 44 -12.43 15.15 14.60
CA LYS A 44 -13.80 14.69 14.91
C LYS A 44 -14.07 13.40 14.16
N TYR A 45 -14.24 12.29 14.88
CA TYR A 45 -14.45 10.98 14.28
C TYR A 45 -15.87 10.47 14.51
N PHE A 46 -16.50 9.95 13.45
CA PHE A 46 -17.86 9.40 13.44
C PHE A 46 -17.86 7.96 12.92
N ASN A 47 -18.60 7.08 13.59
CA ASN A 47 -18.67 5.66 13.24
C ASN A 47 -20.06 5.33 12.70
N TYR A 48 -20.15 4.77 11.48
CA TYR A 48 -21.44 4.36 10.90
C TYR A 48 -21.85 2.92 11.29
N ARG A 49 -21.17 2.34 12.30
CA ARG A 49 -21.53 1.05 12.91
C ARG A 49 -21.74 -0.05 11.87
N TRP A 50 -20.68 -0.49 11.25
CA TRP A 50 -20.69 -1.58 10.29
C TRP A 50 -20.63 -2.94 11.00
N SER A 51 -21.40 -3.95 10.50
CA SER A 51 -21.29 -5.35 10.88
C SER A 51 -21.12 -6.22 9.64
N GLU A 52 -20.08 -7.04 9.62
CA GLU A 52 -19.84 -8.03 8.57
C GLU A 52 -20.87 -9.19 8.62
N SER A 53 -21.50 -9.41 9.79
CA SER A 53 -22.45 -10.50 10.02
C SER A 53 -23.90 -10.17 9.65
N GLU A 54 -24.16 -8.99 9.08
CA GLU A 54 -25.51 -8.69 8.57
C GLU A 54 -25.85 -9.68 7.44
N PRO A 55 -26.99 -10.36 7.50
CA PRO A 55 -27.35 -11.37 6.51
C PRO A 55 -27.40 -10.77 5.11
N ALA A 56 -26.88 -11.51 4.14
CA ALA A 56 -26.99 -11.15 2.74
C ALA A 56 -28.47 -10.96 2.37
N GLY A 57 -28.78 -9.91 1.65
CA GLY A 57 -30.12 -9.65 1.15
C GLY A 57 -30.45 -10.52 -0.06
N ARG A 58 -31.36 -10.03 -0.88
CA ARG A 58 -31.87 -10.78 -2.03
C ARG A 58 -31.19 -10.47 -3.36
N LEU A 59 -30.12 -9.64 -3.36
CA LEU A 59 -29.39 -9.34 -4.59
C LEU A 59 -28.56 -10.54 -5.05
N VAL A 60 -28.44 -10.68 -6.35
CA VAL A 60 -27.69 -11.78 -7.00
C VAL A 60 -26.19 -11.71 -6.67
N ASP A 61 -25.68 -10.53 -6.30
CA ASP A 61 -24.27 -10.32 -5.99
C ASP A 61 -24.07 -9.80 -4.56
N PRO A 62 -23.52 -10.62 -3.65
CA PRO A 62 -23.29 -10.23 -2.26
C PRO A 62 -22.32 -9.07 -2.08
N ASP A 63 -21.32 -8.91 -2.96
CA ASP A 63 -20.32 -7.85 -2.84
C ASP A 63 -20.91 -6.49 -3.25
N LEU A 64 -21.70 -6.46 -4.31
CA LEU A 64 -22.44 -5.28 -4.70
C LEU A 64 -23.44 -4.86 -3.62
N GLU A 65 -24.19 -5.84 -3.07
CA GLU A 65 -25.11 -5.58 -1.99
C GLU A 65 -24.41 -5.02 -0.75
N ARG A 66 -23.27 -5.58 -0.39
CA ARG A 66 -22.44 -5.08 0.74
C ARG A 66 -22.03 -3.62 0.51
N SER A 67 -21.63 -3.27 -0.73
CA SER A 67 -21.26 -1.91 -1.09
C SER A 67 -22.44 -0.94 -1.00
N LEU A 68 -23.62 -1.34 -1.49
CA LEU A 68 -24.84 -0.53 -1.39
C LEU A 68 -25.29 -0.33 0.07
N ARG A 69 -25.25 -1.35 0.91
CA ARG A 69 -25.57 -1.23 2.35
C ARG A 69 -24.61 -0.23 3.03
N ARG A 70 -23.31 -0.30 2.69
CA ARG A 70 -22.33 0.65 3.21
C ARG A 70 -22.63 2.08 2.77
N ALA A 71 -23.01 2.26 1.51
CA ALA A 71 -23.45 3.54 0.97
C ALA A 71 -24.63 4.12 1.78
N PHE A 72 -25.65 3.31 2.05
CA PHE A 72 -26.79 3.73 2.86
C PHE A 72 -26.40 4.12 4.30
N ARG A 73 -25.57 3.31 4.97
CA ARG A 73 -25.10 3.61 6.34
C ARG A 73 -24.33 4.92 6.42
N VAL A 74 -23.45 5.17 5.43
CA VAL A 74 -22.70 6.43 5.33
C VAL A 74 -23.67 7.59 5.04
N ALA A 75 -24.62 7.42 4.12
CA ALA A 75 -25.58 8.45 3.77
C ALA A 75 -26.48 8.83 4.96
N ASP A 76 -26.95 7.85 5.73
CA ASP A 76 -27.77 8.14 6.93
C ASP A 76 -26.99 8.95 7.95
N LEU A 77 -25.77 8.55 8.27
CA LEU A 77 -24.89 9.30 9.17
C LEU A 77 -24.55 10.68 8.58
N ALA A 78 -24.26 10.77 7.31
CA ALA A 78 -23.91 12.02 6.64
C ALA A 78 -25.08 13.03 6.68
N ARG A 79 -26.33 12.58 6.46
CA ARG A 79 -27.53 13.43 6.60
C ARG A 79 -27.69 13.92 8.04
N GLN A 80 -27.56 13.04 9.03
CA GLN A 80 -27.59 13.42 10.42
C GLN A 80 -26.55 14.52 10.73
N LEU A 81 -25.29 14.31 10.32
CA LEU A 81 -24.21 15.27 10.56
C LEU A 81 -24.46 16.62 9.85
N ARG A 82 -25.01 16.59 8.62
CA ARG A 82 -25.43 17.81 7.90
C ARG A 82 -26.49 18.56 8.70
N ASP A 83 -27.50 17.86 9.21
CA ASP A 83 -28.61 18.45 9.96
C ASP A 83 -28.13 18.97 11.33
N GLU A 84 -27.07 18.40 11.89
CA GLU A 84 -26.33 18.89 13.05
C GLU A 84 -25.36 20.07 12.73
N GLY A 85 -25.30 20.52 11.48
CA GLY A 85 -24.52 21.68 11.03
C GLY A 85 -23.13 21.38 10.44
N LEU A 86 -22.78 20.13 10.15
CA LEU A 86 -21.55 19.80 9.46
C LEU A 86 -21.66 20.19 7.97
N GLN A 87 -20.91 21.19 7.55
CA GLN A 87 -20.85 21.67 6.16
C GLN A 87 -19.39 21.64 5.68
N PRO A 88 -18.90 20.51 5.13
CA PRO A 88 -17.53 20.43 4.66
C PRO A 88 -17.30 21.28 3.40
N ASP A 89 -16.15 21.92 3.31
CA ASP A 89 -15.68 22.58 2.09
C ASP A 89 -15.20 21.53 1.08
N ALA A 90 -14.57 20.45 1.56
CA ALA A 90 -14.09 19.35 0.75
C ALA A 90 -14.37 18.00 1.42
N VAL A 91 -14.77 17.01 0.61
CA VAL A 91 -14.98 15.62 1.02
C VAL A 91 -14.07 14.73 0.21
N VAL A 92 -13.12 14.08 0.88
CA VAL A 92 -12.23 13.07 0.29
C VAL A 92 -12.71 11.69 0.71
N PHE A 93 -12.99 10.82 -0.24
CA PHE A 93 -13.56 9.52 0.06
C PHE A 93 -12.94 8.39 -0.78
N HIS A 94 -12.76 7.24 -0.13
CA HIS A 94 -12.36 6.03 -0.84
C HIS A 94 -13.56 5.50 -1.64
N SER A 95 -13.40 5.34 -2.95
CA SER A 95 -14.54 5.10 -3.84
C SER A 95 -14.81 3.63 -4.14
N GLY A 96 -13.95 2.71 -3.71
CA GLY A 96 -14.08 1.28 -4.06
C GLY A 96 -15.13 0.50 -3.26
N TRP A 97 -15.64 1.04 -2.14
CA TRP A 97 -16.44 0.31 -1.18
C TRP A 97 -17.89 0.78 -1.05
N GLY A 98 -18.28 1.81 -1.79
CA GLY A 98 -19.64 2.34 -1.83
C GLY A 98 -19.90 3.62 -1.04
N GLU A 99 -19.00 4.02 -0.12
CA GLU A 99 -19.23 5.17 0.78
C GLU A 99 -19.51 6.48 0.08
N GLY A 100 -19.04 6.65 -1.17
CA GLY A 100 -19.17 7.89 -1.93
C GLY A 100 -20.52 8.10 -2.63
N LEU A 101 -21.36 7.05 -2.74
CA LEU A 101 -22.46 7.01 -3.70
C LEU A 101 -23.51 8.11 -3.56
N TYR A 102 -23.78 8.62 -2.34
CA TYR A 102 -24.82 9.61 -2.07
C TYR A 102 -24.30 10.96 -1.58
N LEU A 103 -22.98 11.19 -1.62
CA LEU A 103 -22.39 12.39 -1.00
C LEU A 103 -22.75 13.68 -1.73
N ARG A 104 -22.90 13.62 -3.07
CA ARG A 104 -23.32 14.78 -3.87
C ARG A 104 -24.70 15.28 -3.48
N ASP A 105 -25.65 14.37 -3.23
CA ASP A 105 -27.01 14.73 -2.81
C ASP A 105 -27.05 15.34 -1.39
N ILE A 106 -26.10 14.97 -0.53
CA ILE A 106 -26.04 15.41 0.86
C ILE A 106 -25.33 16.75 0.99
N TRP A 107 -24.19 16.90 0.32
CA TRP A 107 -23.36 18.11 0.32
C TRP A 107 -23.12 18.62 -1.11
N PRO A 108 -24.13 19.19 -1.76
CA PRO A 108 -24.06 19.58 -3.19
C PRO A 108 -23.02 20.68 -3.48
N LYS A 109 -22.61 21.44 -2.46
CA LYS A 109 -21.63 22.52 -2.58
C LYS A 109 -20.21 22.12 -2.19
N ALA A 110 -20.03 20.95 -1.58
CA ALA A 110 -18.71 20.48 -1.21
C ALA A 110 -17.90 20.03 -2.43
N ALA A 111 -16.61 20.30 -2.45
CA ALA A 111 -15.70 19.70 -3.42
C ALA A 111 -15.56 18.21 -3.12
N LEU A 112 -16.05 17.34 -4.02
CA LEU A 112 -15.98 15.89 -3.87
C LEU A 112 -14.74 15.35 -4.56
N ILE A 113 -13.84 14.74 -3.80
CA ILE A 113 -12.58 14.19 -4.27
C ILE A 113 -12.59 12.66 -4.06
N ALA A 114 -12.71 11.91 -5.15
CA ALA A 114 -12.72 10.44 -5.09
C ALA A 114 -11.28 9.88 -5.05
N TYR A 115 -11.09 8.81 -4.30
CA TYR A 115 -9.83 8.05 -4.21
C TYR A 115 -10.09 6.57 -4.56
N PRO A 116 -10.02 6.19 -5.84
CA PRO A 116 -10.43 4.86 -6.30
C PRO A 116 -9.33 3.79 -6.27
N GLU A 117 -8.10 4.14 -5.96
CA GLU A 117 -6.88 3.31 -6.05
C GLU A 117 -6.59 2.79 -7.47
N LEU A 118 -7.37 1.85 -7.99
CA LEU A 118 -7.11 1.11 -9.24
C LEU A 118 -8.41 0.79 -9.99
N TYR A 119 -8.31 0.68 -11.30
CA TYR A 119 -9.33 0.04 -12.14
C TYR A 119 -8.96 -1.43 -12.34
N GLY A 120 -9.72 -2.34 -11.73
CA GLY A 120 -9.43 -3.76 -11.70
C GLY A 120 -9.34 -4.39 -13.09
N SER A 121 -8.24 -5.09 -13.35
CA SER A 121 -8.02 -5.86 -14.58
C SER A 121 -7.35 -7.20 -14.27
N PRO A 122 -7.41 -8.20 -15.19
CA PRO A 122 -6.76 -9.48 -14.99
C PRO A 122 -5.26 -9.37 -14.72
N GLN A 123 -4.56 -8.47 -15.42
CA GLN A 123 -3.11 -8.27 -15.28
C GLN A 123 -2.73 -7.75 -13.89
N LEU A 124 -3.53 -6.86 -13.30
CA LEU A 124 -3.33 -6.36 -11.94
C LEU A 124 -3.44 -7.48 -10.89
N MET A 125 -4.21 -8.52 -11.21
CA MET A 125 -4.36 -9.71 -10.36
C MET A 125 -3.31 -10.79 -10.67
N GLY A 126 -2.35 -10.52 -11.57
CA GLY A 126 -1.25 -11.39 -11.94
C GLY A 126 -1.54 -12.34 -13.11
N HIS A 127 -2.77 -12.39 -13.62
CA HIS A 127 -3.11 -13.25 -14.76
C HIS A 127 -2.45 -12.75 -16.05
N GLY A 128 -1.66 -13.62 -16.69
CA GLY A 128 -0.81 -13.27 -17.84
C GLY A 128 0.48 -12.55 -17.46
N PHE A 129 0.75 -12.36 -16.16
CA PHE A 129 1.98 -11.79 -15.62
C PHE A 129 2.77 -12.81 -14.78
N ASP A 130 2.12 -13.47 -13.82
CA ASP A 130 2.75 -14.53 -13.01
C ASP A 130 2.52 -15.89 -13.70
N PRO A 131 3.60 -16.60 -14.08
CA PRO A 131 3.47 -17.91 -14.73
C PRO A 131 2.84 -18.99 -13.84
N ASP A 132 2.82 -18.80 -12.52
CA ASP A 132 2.16 -19.71 -11.58
C ASP A 132 0.64 -19.58 -11.57
N LEU A 133 0.11 -18.50 -12.19
CA LEU A 133 -1.33 -18.27 -12.28
C LEU A 133 -1.89 -18.74 -13.63
N GLY A 134 -2.86 -19.63 -13.57
CA GLY A 134 -3.63 -20.03 -14.74
C GLY A 134 -4.53 -18.91 -15.28
N PRO A 135 -5.34 -19.21 -16.31
CA PRO A 135 -6.26 -18.24 -16.89
C PRO A 135 -7.28 -17.75 -15.84
N LEU A 136 -7.71 -16.50 -16.01
CA LEU A 136 -8.75 -15.92 -15.16
C LEU A 136 -10.09 -16.63 -15.43
N SER A 137 -10.76 -17.07 -14.37
CA SER A 137 -12.11 -17.65 -14.51
C SER A 137 -13.15 -16.57 -14.90
N GLU A 138 -14.20 -16.99 -15.59
CA GLU A 138 -15.29 -16.09 -16.00
C GLU A 138 -15.93 -15.38 -14.79
N GLY A 139 -16.15 -16.09 -13.69
CA GLY A 139 -16.68 -15.52 -12.45
C GLY A 139 -15.78 -14.41 -11.87
N MET A 140 -14.46 -14.55 -11.97
CA MET A 140 -13.54 -13.48 -11.54
C MET A 140 -13.54 -12.30 -12.48
N GLN A 141 -13.67 -12.51 -13.80
CA GLN A 141 -13.82 -11.39 -14.76
C GLN A 141 -15.08 -10.58 -14.43
N GLN A 142 -16.19 -11.26 -14.15
CA GLN A 142 -17.43 -10.61 -13.73
C GLN A 142 -17.26 -9.85 -12.40
N ALA A 143 -16.58 -10.43 -11.41
CA ALA A 143 -16.32 -9.76 -10.13
C ALA A 143 -15.50 -8.46 -10.30
N LEU A 144 -14.45 -8.47 -11.13
CA LEU A 144 -13.68 -7.26 -11.45
C LEU A 144 -14.54 -6.17 -12.11
N ARG A 145 -15.46 -6.54 -13.02
CA ARG A 145 -16.36 -5.57 -13.62
C ARG A 145 -17.32 -4.93 -12.60
N ARG A 146 -17.86 -5.71 -11.66
CA ARG A 146 -18.72 -5.19 -10.60
C ARG A 146 -17.97 -4.27 -9.64
N GLN A 147 -16.74 -4.64 -9.27
CA GLN A 147 -15.87 -3.79 -8.46
C GLN A 147 -15.59 -2.44 -9.13
N ASN A 148 -15.29 -2.47 -10.44
CA ASN A 148 -15.08 -1.25 -11.22
C ASN A 148 -16.33 -0.38 -11.31
N PHE A 149 -17.53 -0.97 -11.32
CA PHE A 149 -18.79 -0.23 -11.37
C PHE A 149 -18.95 0.74 -10.20
N MET A 150 -18.65 0.30 -8.96
CA MET A 150 -18.74 1.17 -7.79
C MET A 150 -17.75 2.33 -7.85
N ALA A 151 -16.51 2.07 -8.28
CA ALA A 151 -15.52 3.13 -8.48
C ALA A 151 -15.93 4.13 -9.56
N LEU A 152 -16.49 3.66 -10.68
CA LEU A 152 -16.95 4.51 -11.77
C LEU A 152 -18.15 5.39 -11.37
N ALA A 153 -19.12 4.85 -10.62
CA ALA A 153 -20.25 5.62 -10.11
C ALA A 153 -19.76 6.77 -9.20
N ALA A 154 -18.86 6.48 -8.27
CA ALA A 154 -18.29 7.48 -7.39
C ALA A 154 -17.47 8.55 -8.14
N ILE A 155 -16.72 8.15 -9.18
CA ILE A 155 -15.97 9.07 -10.05
C ILE A 155 -16.92 9.98 -10.84
N ALA A 156 -18.06 9.47 -11.30
CA ALA A 156 -19.02 10.25 -12.07
C ALA A 156 -19.53 11.48 -11.29
N ASP A 157 -19.77 11.31 -9.99
CA ASP A 157 -20.31 12.36 -9.11
C ASP A 157 -19.23 13.23 -8.45
N SER A 158 -17.94 12.89 -8.55
CA SER A 158 -16.85 13.66 -7.96
C SER A 158 -16.41 14.83 -8.85
N ASP A 159 -15.85 15.89 -8.24
CA ASP A 159 -15.26 17.02 -8.97
C ASP A 159 -13.83 16.72 -9.42
N ALA A 160 -13.11 15.92 -8.64
CA ALA A 160 -11.76 15.46 -8.94
C ALA A 160 -11.53 14.02 -8.47
N VAL A 161 -10.50 13.41 -9.04
CA VAL A 161 -10.07 12.05 -8.67
C VAL A 161 -8.59 12.09 -8.31
N VAL A 162 -8.21 11.50 -7.18
CA VAL A 162 -6.81 11.40 -6.74
C VAL A 162 -6.36 9.95 -6.73
N VAL A 163 -5.19 9.70 -7.30
CA VAL A 163 -4.49 8.41 -7.25
C VAL A 163 -3.00 8.65 -6.92
N PRO A 164 -2.31 7.68 -6.30
CA PRO A 164 -0.92 7.89 -5.84
C PRO A 164 0.11 7.95 -6.97
N THR A 165 -0.14 7.28 -8.10
CA THR A 165 0.86 7.10 -9.18
C THR A 165 0.24 7.30 -10.56
N LEU A 166 1.06 7.64 -11.54
CA LEU A 166 0.66 7.68 -12.94
C LEU A 166 0.20 6.30 -13.43
N PHE A 167 0.90 5.24 -12.99
CA PHE A 167 0.50 3.88 -13.29
C PHE A 167 -0.95 3.61 -12.84
N GLN A 168 -1.31 3.99 -11.61
CA GLN A 168 -2.66 3.78 -11.09
C GLN A 168 -3.70 4.59 -11.90
N ARG A 169 -3.41 5.84 -12.28
CA ARG A 169 -4.25 6.62 -13.20
C ARG A 169 -4.46 5.88 -14.51
N ASP A 170 -3.39 5.32 -15.07
CA ASP A 170 -3.40 4.71 -16.39
C ASP A 170 -4.08 3.33 -16.43
N THR A 171 -4.43 2.77 -15.27
CA THR A 171 -5.34 1.61 -15.20
C THR A 171 -6.77 1.98 -15.61
N PHE A 172 -7.19 3.23 -15.43
CA PHE A 172 -8.54 3.70 -15.78
C PHE A 172 -8.72 3.96 -17.28
N PRO A 173 -9.97 3.88 -17.77
CA PRO A 173 -10.27 4.20 -19.17
C PRO A 173 -9.74 5.59 -19.57
N PRO A 174 -9.12 5.73 -20.77
CA PRO A 174 -8.48 6.98 -21.19
C PRO A 174 -9.35 8.22 -21.10
N HIS A 175 -10.65 8.11 -21.43
CA HIS A 175 -11.60 9.22 -21.44
C HIS A 175 -11.92 9.78 -20.02
N LEU A 176 -11.57 9.06 -18.95
CA LEU A 176 -11.73 9.52 -17.57
C LEU A 176 -10.49 10.21 -17.01
N ARG A 177 -9.31 9.94 -17.58
CA ARG A 177 -7.99 10.31 -17.00
C ARG A 177 -7.77 11.81 -16.87
N GLY A 178 -8.47 12.63 -17.66
CA GLY A 178 -8.38 14.10 -17.57
C GLY A 178 -8.84 14.69 -16.23
N ARG A 179 -9.57 13.93 -15.42
CA ARG A 179 -10.04 14.33 -14.08
C ARG A 179 -9.13 13.85 -12.95
N PHE A 180 -8.06 13.10 -13.29
CA PHE A 180 -7.19 12.48 -12.30
C PHE A 180 -6.00 13.38 -11.97
N HIS A 181 -5.78 13.57 -10.68
CA HIS A 181 -4.62 14.20 -10.08
C HIS A 181 -3.76 13.14 -9.43
N VAL A 182 -2.46 13.18 -9.69
CA VAL A 182 -1.51 12.24 -9.09
C VAL A 182 -0.92 12.88 -7.85
N ILE A 183 -1.36 12.43 -6.68
CA ILE A 183 -0.92 12.90 -5.37
C ILE A 183 -0.65 11.67 -4.51
N HIS A 184 0.63 11.40 -4.22
CA HIS A 184 1.02 10.28 -3.37
C HIS A 184 0.70 10.55 -1.90
N GLU A 185 0.43 9.51 -1.10
CA GLU A 185 0.06 9.61 0.33
C GLU A 185 1.18 10.20 1.21
N GLY A 186 2.42 10.18 0.73
CA GLY A 186 3.58 10.74 1.40
C GLY A 186 4.17 9.84 2.50
N VAL A 187 5.44 10.12 2.82
CA VAL A 187 6.20 9.50 3.91
C VAL A 187 6.64 10.59 4.88
N ASP A 188 6.57 10.30 6.17
CA ASP A 188 7.18 11.14 7.21
C ASP A 188 8.70 10.95 7.20
N VAL A 189 9.41 11.79 6.45
CA VAL A 189 10.87 11.69 6.27
C VAL A 189 11.66 12.11 7.52
N GLU A 190 11.04 12.75 8.50
CA GLU A 190 11.64 13.05 9.80
C GLU A 190 11.66 11.82 10.70
N GLN A 191 10.59 11.06 10.70
CA GLN A 191 10.49 9.81 11.45
C GLN A 191 11.16 8.65 10.71
N VAL A 192 10.96 8.55 9.39
CA VAL A 192 11.49 7.49 8.53
C VAL A 192 12.78 7.98 7.88
N ARG A 193 13.91 7.69 8.50
CA ARG A 193 15.23 8.17 8.07
C ARG A 193 16.32 7.16 8.38
N PRO A 194 17.49 7.25 7.73
CA PRO A 194 18.63 6.39 8.04
C PRO A 194 19.06 6.53 9.49
N ASN A 195 19.53 5.43 10.07
CA ASN A 195 20.17 5.42 11.37
C ASN A 195 21.45 4.57 11.31
N PRO A 196 22.64 5.20 11.22
CA PRO A 196 23.91 4.48 11.10
C PRO A 196 24.25 3.64 12.35
N ASN A 197 23.67 3.97 13.48
CA ASN A 197 23.88 3.27 14.74
C ASN A 197 22.75 2.28 15.08
N ARG A 198 21.93 1.88 14.07
CA ARG A 198 20.84 0.94 14.32
C ARG A 198 21.38 -0.43 14.67
N HIS A 199 20.86 -0.99 15.76
CA HIS A 199 20.99 -2.39 16.11
C HIS A 199 19.64 -2.92 16.59
N VAL A 200 19.39 -4.19 16.40
CA VAL A 200 18.15 -4.88 16.82
C VAL A 200 18.49 -6.25 17.38
N GLN A 201 18.07 -6.52 18.60
CA GLN A 201 18.15 -7.86 19.19
C GLN A 201 16.99 -8.69 18.64
N LEU A 202 17.29 -9.64 17.76
CA LEU A 202 16.28 -10.54 17.18
C LEU A 202 16.00 -11.76 18.05
N LYS A 203 17.05 -12.30 18.70
CA LYS A 203 17.03 -13.44 19.61
C LYS A 203 18.03 -13.18 20.72
N PRO A 204 17.96 -13.89 21.86
CA PRO A 204 18.93 -13.70 22.96
C PRO A 204 20.40 -13.77 22.55
N ASP A 205 20.69 -14.57 21.52
CA ASP A 205 22.02 -14.84 20.97
C ASP A 205 22.29 -14.16 19.61
N LEU A 206 21.35 -13.40 19.08
CA LEU A 206 21.47 -12.76 17.75
C LEU A 206 21.09 -11.28 17.79
N MET A 207 22.10 -10.43 17.78
CA MET A 207 21.96 -9.00 17.56
C MET A 207 22.47 -8.64 16.16
N LEU A 208 21.66 -7.92 15.39
CA LEU A 208 22.03 -7.38 14.08
C LEU A 208 22.24 -5.87 14.17
N ALA A 209 23.24 -5.37 13.46
CA ALA A 209 23.59 -3.97 13.39
C ALA A 209 23.56 -3.45 11.94
N LYS A 210 23.47 -2.13 11.78
CA LYS A 210 23.65 -1.51 10.46
C LYS A 210 25.07 -1.80 9.96
N GLY A 211 25.17 -2.32 8.75
CA GLY A 211 26.40 -2.81 8.13
C GLY A 211 26.45 -4.33 8.02
N ASP A 212 25.66 -5.08 8.80
CA ASP A 212 25.52 -6.52 8.59
C ASP A 212 24.86 -6.84 7.24
N PRO A 213 25.10 -8.02 6.66
CA PRO A 213 24.53 -8.44 5.39
C PRO A 213 23.05 -8.83 5.55
N VAL A 214 22.21 -7.85 5.85
CA VAL A 214 20.78 -8.01 6.13
C VAL A 214 19.96 -7.77 4.86
N ILE A 215 19.20 -8.78 4.47
CA ILE A 215 18.17 -8.69 3.44
C ILE A 215 16.83 -8.54 4.12
N THR A 216 16.06 -7.54 3.73
CA THR A 216 14.69 -7.36 4.23
C THR A 216 13.65 -7.58 3.14
N TYR A 217 12.58 -8.25 3.51
CA TYR A 217 11.35 -8.36 2.74
C TYR A 217 10.18 -7.95 3.65
N VAL A 218 9.41 -6.95 3.23
CA VAL A 218 8.31 -6.40 4.02
C VAL A 218 7.04 -6.34 3.16
N SER A 219 5.99 -6.97 3.64
CA SER A 219 4.66 -6.87 3.03
C SER A 219 3.57 -6.97 4.08
N ARG A 220 2.35 -6.50 3.77
CA ARG A 220 1.20 -6.65 4.66
C ARG A 220 0.86 -8.12 4.92
N SER A 221 0.89 -8.91 3.85
CA SER A 221 0.62 -10.35 3.85
C SER A 221 1.65 -11.05 2.98
N LEU A 222 2.07 -12.25 3.37
CA LEU A 222 3.01 -13.06 2.60
C LEU A 222 2.27 -13.77 1.46
N GLU A 223 2.02 -13.06 0.37
CA GLU A 223 1.19 -13.52 -0.73
C GLU A 223 1.84 -13.33 -2.12
N PRO A 224 1.42 -14.08 -3.16
CA PRO A 224 2.00 -14.02 -4.50
C PRO A 224 1.98 -12.62 -5.11
N LEU A 225 0.90 -11.86 -4.94
CA LEU A 225 0.78 -10.48 -5.45
C LEU A 225 1.93 -9.58 -4.96
N ARG A 226 2.45 -9.85 -3.77
CA ARG A 226 3.60 -9.14 -3.18
C ARG A 226 4.95 -9.79 -3.50
N GLY A 227 4.97 -10.75 -4.45
CA GLY A 227 6.19 -11.41 -4.92
C GLY A 227 6.80 -12.40 -3.92
N PHE A 228 6.05 -12.83 -2.89
CA PHE A 228 6.57 -13.69 -1.83
C PHE A 228 7.13 -15.02 -2.38
N ARG A 229 6.41 -15.66 -3.33
CA ARG A 229 6.89 -16.90 -3.97
C ARG A 229 8.21 -16.68 -4.71
N SER A 230 8.30 -15.60 -5.49
CA SER A 230 9.53 -15.26 -6.24
C SER A 230 10.71 -15.00 -5.32
N PHE A 231 10.48 -14.28 -4.21
CA PHE A 231 11.51 -14.04 -3.19
C PHE A 231 11.98 -15.35 -2.53
N MET A 232 11.04 -16.20 -2.07
CA MET A 232 11.39 -17.47 -1.42
C MET A 232 12.17 -18.42 -2.34
N ARG A 233 11.85 -18.45 -3.65
CA ARG A 233 12.58 -19.27 -4.64
C ARG A 233 14.03 -18.85 -4.82
N ALA A 234 14.38 -17.61 -4.57
CA ALA A 234 15.75 -17.11 -4.63
C ALA A 234 16.59 -17.51 -3.41
N LEU A 235 15.97 -17.77 -2.25
CA LEU A 235 16.70 -17.97 -1.00
C LEU A 235 17.64 -19.21 -0.98
N PRO A 236 17.29 -20.39 -1.52
CA PRO A 236 18.19 -21.55 -1.47
C PRO A 236 19.54 -21.28 -2.12
N GLU A 237 19.55 -20.69 -3.31
CA GLU A 237 20.80 -20.37 -4.01
C GLU A 237 21.54 -19.22 -3.34
N LEU A 238 20.82 -18.18 -2.92
CA LEU A 238 21.40 -17.07 -2.17
C LEU A 238 22.14 -17.56 -0.92
N GLN A 239 21.52 -18.42 -0.11
CA GLN A 239 22.12 -18.94 1.12
C GLN A 239 23.28 -19.88 0.85
N ALA A 240 23.25 -20.63 -0.25
CA ALA A 240 24.37 -21.48 -0.66
C ALA A 240 25.61 -20.67 -1.07
N ARG A 241 25.40 -19.48 -1.67
CA ARG A 241 26.47 -18.62 -2.20
C ARG A 241 26.92 -17.52 -1.23
N HIS A 242 26.13 -17.22 -0.18
CA HIS A 242 26.46 -16.21 0.84
C HIS A 242 26.17 -16.76 2.25
N SER A 243 27.23 -17.19 2.94
CA SER A 243 27.12 -17.94 4.21
C SER A 243 26.67 -17.12 5.41
N SER A 244 26.80 -15.79 5.39
CA SER A 244 26.49 -14.92 6.54
C SER A 244 25.23 -14.04 6.35
N ALA A 245 24.60 -14.07 5.15
CA ALA A 245 23.41 -13.25 4.90
C ALA A 245 22.25 -13.63 5.85
N GLN A 246 21.65 -12.62 6.47
CA GLN A 246 20.49 -12.73 7.35
C GLN A 246 19.25 -12.22 6.60
N VAL A 247 18.19 -13.00 6.60
CA VAL A 247 16.95 -12.68 5.88
C VAL A 247 15.84 -12.36 6.89
N LEU A 248 15.35 -11.13 6.87
CA LEU A 248 14.26 -10.66 7.73
C LEU A 248 12.98 -10.54 6.93
N ILE A 249 11.95 -11.31 7.30
CA ILE A 249 10.66 -11.35 6.61
C ILE A 249 9.57 -10.83 7.55
N ALA A 250 9.05 -9.62 7.26
CA ALA A 250 7.94 -9.04 8.00
C ALA A 250 6.65 -9.08 7.17
N GLY A 251 5.58 -9.56 7.78
CA GLY A 251 4.25 -9.68 7.16
C GLY A 251 3.43 -10.77 7.81
N ASP A 252 2.11 -10.74 7.58
CA ASP A 252 1.21 -11.75 8.08
C ASP A 252 1.36 -13.05 7.25
N PRO A 253 1.79 -14.16 7.86
CA PRO A 253 2.01 -15.40 7.13
C PRO A 253 0.72 -16.10 6.69
N ALA A 254 -0.36 -15.92 7.42
CA ALA A 254 -1.68 -16.49 7.12
C ALA A 254 -2.62 -15.48 6.46
N GLY A 255 -2.28 -14.19 6.50
CA GLY A 255 -3.08 -13.13 5.92
C GLY A 255 -3.07 -13.16 4.40
N ILE A 256 -4.19 -12.80 3.82
CA ILE A 256 -4.36 -12.51 2.40
C ILE A 256 -5.00 -11.13 2.28
N SER A 257 -4.50 -10.34 1.32
CA SER A 257 -5.10 -9.03 1.04
C SER A 257 -5.84 -9.04 -0.29
N TYR A 258 -5.23 -9.63 -1.32
CA TYR A 258 -5.73 -9.58 -2.69
C TYR A 258 -5.57 -10.89 -3.44
N SER A 259 -4.69 -11.79 -3.01
CA SER A 259 -4.51 -13.11 -3.61
C SER A 259 -5.59 -14.09 -3.14
N ARG A 260 -5.73 -15.21 -3.84
CA ARG A 260 -6.54 -16.33 -3.33
C ARG A 260 -5.86 -16.93 -2.10
N PRO A 261 -6.62 -17.50 -1.15
CA PRO A 261 -6.02 -18.29 -0.08
C PRO A 261 -5.15 -19.42 -0.62
N SER A 262 -4.01 -19.67 0.02
CA SER A 262 -3.24 -20.89 -0.25
C SER A 262 -4.03 -22.12 0.24
N ALA A 263 -3.85 -23.24 -0.44
CA ALA A 263 -4.39 -24.53 0.03
C ALA A 263 -3.67 -25.07 1.27
N HIS A 264 -2.48 -24.54 1.59
CA HIS A 264 -1.71 -24.92 2.76
C HIS A 264 -2.28 -24.26 4.04
N PRO A 265 -2.44 -24.99 5.17
CA PRO A 265 -3.00 -24.44 6.42
C PRO A 265 -2.23 -23.22 6.95
N ASP A 266 -0.89 -23.19 6.79
CA ASP A 266 -0.04 -22.06 7.19
C ASP A 266 0.14 -21.02 6.07
N GLY A 267 -0.82 -20.92 5.15
CA GLY A 267 -0.79 -19.95 4.06
C GLY A 267 0.36 -20.18 3.08
N TYR A 268 0.75 -19.12 2.39
CA TYR A 268 1.86 -19.18 1.42
C TYR A 268 3.22 -19.40 2.05
N TRP A 269 3.40 -19.04 3.31
CA TRP A 269 4.61 -19.42 4.05
C TRP A 269 4.76 -20.92 4.12
N GLY A 270 3.74 -21.64 4.60
CA GLY A 270 3.75 -23.10 4.69
C GLY A 270 3.92 -23.77 3.33
N GLU A 271 3.26 -23.25 2.29
CA GLU A 271 3.42 -23.72 0.92
C GLU A 271 4.90 -23.67 0.47
N MET A 272 5.57 -22.53 0.68
CA MET A 272 6.96 -22.35 0.26
C MET A 272 7.94 -23.16 1.12
N VAL A 273 7.66 -23.31 2.41
CA VAL A 273 8.44 -24.20 3.30
C VAL A 273 8.28 -25.67 2.89
N ALA A 274 7.09 -26.13 2.54
CA ALA A 274 6.89 -27.48 2.02
C ALA A 274 7.64 -27.72 0.72
N LEU A 275 7.70 -26.73 -0.16
CA LEU A 275 8.38 -26.81 -1.44
C LEU A 275 9.91 -26.76 -1.32
N LEU A 276 10.46 -25.86 -0.51
CA LEU A 276 11.88 -25.48 -0.49
C LEU A 276 12.59 -25.80 0.82
N GLY A 277 11.87 -26.17 1.89
CA GLY A 277 12.41 -26.23 3.24
C GLY A 277 13.65 -27.10 3.41
N HIS A 278 13.75 -28.20 2.63
CA HIS A 278 14.91 -29.08 2.59
C HIS A 278 16.20 -28.42 2.03
N ARG A 279 16.07 -27.23 1.43
CA ARG A 279 17.17 -26.46 0.84
C ARG A 279 17.42 -25.14 1.57
N LEU A 280 16.63 -24.84 2.59
CA LEU A 280 16.68 -23.56 3.32
C LEU A 280 17.40 -23.73 4.68
N ASP A 281 18.27 -22.79 4.98
CA ASP A 281 18.85 -22.66 6.31
C ASP A 281 18.00 -21.68 7.16
N PHE A 282 17.13 -22.24 7.97
CA PHE A 282 16.24 -21.48 8.84
C PHE A 282 16.94 -20.79 10.03
N SER A 283 18.21 -21.07 10.29
CA SER A 283 18.98 -20.33 11.28
C SER A 283 19.20 -18.87 10.85
N ARG A 284 19.14 -18.62 9.54
CA ARG A 284 19.37 -17.31 8.89
C ARG A 284 18.12 -16.71 8.25
N ILE A 285 16.94 -17.33 8.41
CA ILE A 285 15.65 -16.80 7.97
C ILE A 285 14.81 -16.48 9.20
N HIS A 286 14.47 -15.20 9.37
CA HIS A 286 13.76 -14.71 10.54
C HIS A 286 12.38 -14.20 10.13
N ARG A 287 11.35 -14.99 10.45
CA ARG A 287 9.95 -14.62 10.25
C ARG A 287 9.47 -13.76 11.42
N LEU A 288 9.23 -12.48 11.17
CA LEU A 288 8.93 -11.49 12.19
C LEU A 288 7.42 -11.28 12.41
N GLY A 289 6.58 -11.80 11.50
CA GLY A 289 5.14 -11.54 11.56
C GLY A 289 4.78 -10.08 11.30
N ARG A 290 3.67 -9.64 11.89
CA ARG A 290 3.29 -8.21 11.86
C ARG A 290 4.03 -7.48 12.96
N LEU A 291 4.73 -6.42 12.59
CA LEU A 291 5.49 -5.58 13.53
C LEU A 291 4.75 -4.28 13.85
N PRO A 292 4.91 -3.75 15.06
CA PRO A 292 4.63 -2.34 15.35
C PRO A 292 5.42 -1.43 14.39
N TYR A 293 4.87 -0.26 14.05
CA TYR A 293 5.46 0.60 13.02
C TYR A 293 6.90 1.02 13.34
N SER A 294 7.20 1.33 14.60
CA SER A 294 8.57 1.68 15.04
C SER A 294 9.57 0.54 14.86
N GLU A 295 9.15 -0.70 15.08
CA GLU A 295 9.98 -1.89 14.87
C GLU A 295 10.18 -2.16 13.38
N LEU A 296 9.13 -1.96 12.57
CA LEU A 296 9.24 -2.05 11.11
C LEU A 296 10.29 -1.08 10.56
N ILE A 297 10.26 0.19 11.00
CA ILE A 297 11.26 1.18 10.60
C ILE A 297 12.66 0.76 11.08
N ALA A 298 12.78 0.23 12.30
CA ALA A 298 14.06 -0.26 12.80
C ALA A 298 14.65 -1.39 11.92
N ILE A 299 13.81 -2.31 11.43
CA ILE A 299 14.23 -3.37 10.50
C ILE A 299 14.65 -2.79 9.15
N LEU A 300 13.90 -1.82 8.60
CA LEU A 300 14.27 -1.17 7.35
C LEU A 300 15.59 -0.37 7.48
N GLN A 301 15.87 0.21 8.63
CA GLN A 301 17.13 0.90 8.90
C GLN A 301 18.35 -0.03 8.96
N LEU A 302 18.16 -1.31 9.35
CA LEU A 302 19.22 -2.33 9.30
C LEU A 302 19.53 -2.79 7.88
N SER A 303 18.56 -2.67 6.99
CA SER A 303 18.62 -3.28 5.66
C SER A 303 19.88 -2.87 4.87
N ALA A 304 20.68 -3.83 4.46
CA ALA A 304 21.70 -3.66 3.44
C ALA A 304 21.04 -3.63 2.05
N VAL A 305 20.05 -4.52 1.85
CA VAL A 305 19.24 -4.57 0.62
C VAL A 305 17.80 -4.93 0.96
N HIS A 306 16.85 -4.13 0.44
CA HIS A 306 15.42 -4.37 0.56
C HIS A 306 14.87 -4.95 -0.73
N VAL A 307 14.25 -6.12 -0.65
CA VAL A 307 13.58 -6.75 -1.81
C VAL A 307 12.13 -6.31 -1.85
N TYR A 308 11.75 -5.63 -2.93
CA TYR A 308 10.39 -5.20 -3.19
C TYR A 308 9.86 -5.78 -4.50
N PHE A 309 9.16 -6.88 -4.41
CA PHE A 309 8.54 -7.53 -5.56
C PHE A 309 7.02 -7.43 -5.44
N SER A 310 6.36 -7.08 -6.54
CA SER A 310 4.89 -7.10 -6.61
C SER A 310 4.43 -7.37 -8.04
N TYR A 311 3.17 -7.77 -8.20
CA TYR A 311 2.48 -7.65 -9.48
C TYR A 311 2.39 -6.17 -9.87
N PRO A 312 2.05 -5.85 -11.12
CA PRO A 312 1.74 -4.48 -11.54
C PRO A 312 0.45 -4.00 -10.86
N TYR A 313 0.55 -3.65 -9.58
CA TYR A 313 -0.55 -3.30 -8.67
C TYR A 313 -0.27 -1.98 -7.96
N ALA A 314 -1.03 -1.65 -6.91
CA ALA A 314 -0.76 -0.45 -6.10
C ALA A 314 0.61 -0.52 -5.43
N LEU A 315 1.34 0.60 -5.49
CA LEU A 315 2.62 0.75 -4.79
C LEU A 315 2.41 0.61 -3.28
N SER A 316 3.26 -0.19 -2.63
CA SER A 316 3.21 -0.33 -1.17
C SER A 316 4.02 0.78 -0.50
N TRP A 317 3.53 1.27 0.63
CA TRP A 317 4.27 2.23 1.46
C TRP A 317 5.66 1.73 1.86
N SER A 318 5.82 0.40 2.07
CA SER A 318 7.10 -0.19 2.48
C SER A 318 8.24 0.08 1.50
N LEU A 319 7.96 0.26 0.20
CA LEU A 319 8.98 0.65 -0.77
C LEU A 319 9.55 2.04 -0.44
N LEU A 320 8.67 3.03 -0.32
CA LEU A 320 9.10 4.41 -0.03
C LEU A 320 9.67 4.54 1.39
N GLU A 321 9.17 3.77 2.35
CA GLU A 321 9.72 3.71 3.72
C GLU A 321 11.14 3.12 3.71
N ALA A 322 11.39 2.05 2.93
CA ALA A 322 12.74 1.48 2.76
C ALA A 322 13.70 2.46 2.06
N MET A 323 13.23 3.13 1.00
CA MET A 323 13.97 4.18 0.32
C MET A 323 14.29 5.34 1.26
N ALA A 324 13.33 5.80 2.07
CA ALA A 324 13.50 6.85 3.06
C ALA A 324 14.52 6.46 4.15
N CYS A 325 14.60 5.18 4.51
CA CYS A 325 15.64 4.64 5.41
C CYS A 325 17.02 4.52 4.74
N GLY A 326 17.16 4.81 3.45
CA GLY A 326 18.42 4.70 2.72
C GLY A 326 18.85 3.26 2.41
N ALA A 327 17.91 2.31 2.38
CA ALA A 327 18.20 0.95 1.94
C ALA A 327 18.43 0.89 0.43
N VAL A 328 19.33 0.01 -0.02
CA VAL A 328 19.43 -0.32 -1.44
C VAL A 328 18.21 -1.16 -1.84
N ILE A 329 17.48 -0.71 -2.84
CA ILE A 329 16.25 -1.38 -3.30
C ILE A 329 16.58 -2.32 -4.45
N VAL A 330 16.09 -3.57 -4.36
CA VAL A 330 15.97 -4.48 -5.52
C VAL A 330 14.48 -4.72 -5.74
N GLY A 331 13.94 -4.10 -6.78
CA GLY A 331 12.52 -4.11 -7.12
C GLY A 331 12.20 -4.95 -8.36
N SER A 332 10.93 -5.40 -8.46
CA SER A 332 10.44 -6.02 -9.71
C SER A 332 10.21 -4.95 -10.79
N ALA A 333 10.80 -5.18 -11.98
CA ALA A 333 10.66 -4.28 -13.13
C ALA A 333 9.24 -4.36 -13.70
N ASN A 334 8.34 -3.55 -13.19
CA ASN A 334 6.96 -3.45 -13.67
C ASN A 334 6.19 -2.29 -13.04
N GLY A 335 5.17 -1.82 -13.75
CA GLY A 335 4.08 -0.98 -13.27
C GLY A 335 4.53 0.19 -12.39
N PRO A 336 4.01 0.32 -11.15
CA PRO A 336 4.31 1.49 -10.34
C PRO A 336 5.75 1.50 -9.80
N VAL A 337 6.47 0.36 -9.81
CA VAL A 337 7.86 0.29 -9.34
C VAL A 337 8.78 1.05 -10.29
N ASP A 338 8.57 0.90 -11.60
CA ASP A 338 9.35 1.61 -12.64
C ASP A 338 9.12 3.12 -12.63
N GLU A 339 7.99 3.59 -12.05
CA GLU A 339 7.72 5.02 -11.90
C GLU A 339 8.56 5.65 -10.77
N VAL A 340 8.91 4.86 -9.76
CA VAL A 340 9.63 5.31 -8.57
C VAL A 340 11.10 4.98 -8.61
N ILE A 341 11.46 3.79 -9.11
CA ILE A 341 12.83 3.30 -9.20
C ILE A 341 13.39 3.50 -10.60
N GLN A 342 14.41 4.31 -10.69
CA GLN A 342 15.28 4.42 -11.87
C GLN A 342 16.45 3.46 -11.69
N HIS A 343 16.48 2.39 -12.52
CA HIS A 343 17.51 1.34 -12.46
C HIS A 343 18.91 1.92 -12.51
N GLY A 344 19.78 1.53 -11.57
CA GLY A 344 21.17 1.98 -11.48
C GLY A 344 21.36 3.39 -10.91
N HIS A 345 20.28 4.10 -10.58
CA HIS A 345 20.35 5.44 -9.98
C HIS A 345 19.87 5.45 -8.52
N ASN A 346 18.62 5.05 -8.25
CA ASN A 346 18.04 5.02 -6.91
C ASN A 346 17.53 3.63 -6.50
N GLY A 347 17.94 2.60 -7.22
CA GLY A 347 17.63 1.21 -6.97
C GLY A 347 17.98 0.33 -8.16
N LEU A 348 17.75 -0.96 -8.03
CA LEU A 348 17.99 -1.98 -9.06
C LEU A 348 16.66 -2.64 -9.41
N LEU A 349 16.41 -2.86 -10.69
CA LEU A 349 15.20 -3.50 -11.20
C LEU A 349 15.54 -4.85 -11.81
N VAL A 350 14.74 -5.86 -11.49
CA VAL A 350 14.86 -7.23 -12.02
C VAL A 350 13.50 -7.70 -12.50
N PRO A 351 13.39 -8.45 -13.61
CA PRO A 351 12.12 -9.02 -14.03
C PRO A 351 11.53 -9.91 -12.93
N PHE A 352 10.21 -9.84 -12.71
CA PHE A 352 9.51 -10.52 -11.62
C PHE A 352 9.77 -12.03 -11.53
N SER A 353 9.87 -12.70 -12.67
CA SER A 353 10.10 -14.16 -12.78
C SER A 353 11.57 -14.57 -12.90
N ALA A 354 12.51 -13.61 -12.95
CA ALA A 354 13.94 -13.89 -13.15
C ALA A 354 14.67 -14.13 -11.81
N HIS A 355 14.42 -15.28 -11.18
CA HIS A 355 14.97 -15.63 -9.86
C HIS A 355 16.50 -15.61 -9.83
N ASP A 356 17.16 -16.12 -10.88
CA ASP A 356 18.64 -16.13 -11.00
C ASP A 356 19.20 -14.69 -11.04
N GLN A 357 18.52 -13.78 -11.75
CA GLN A 357 18.93 -12.38 -11.76
C GLN A 357 18.73 -11.72 -10.38
N LEU A 358 17.65 -12.05 -9.67
CA LEU A 358 17.44 -11.60 -8.30
C LEU A 358 18.59 -12.06 -7.40
N VAL A 359 18.94 -13.36 -7.43
CA VAL A 359 20.05 -13.92 -6.65
C VAL A 359 21.36 -13.20 -6.98
N ASN A 360 21.70 -13.09 -8.25
CA ASN A 360 22.94 -12.44 -8.67
C ASN A 360 23.01 -10.97 -8.24
N THR A 361 21.90 -10.24 -8.36
CA THR A 361 21.80 -8.83 -7.94
C THR A 361 21.97 -8.70 -6.43
N LEU A 362 21.31 -9.55 -5.64
CA LEU A 362 21.47 -9.56 -4.19
C LEU A 362 22.89 -9.86 -3.75
N LEU A 363 23.53 -10.84 -4.40
CA LEU A 363 24.94 -11.21 -4.12
C LEU A 363 25.90 -10.07 -4.49
N GLN A 364 25.68 -9.37 -5.59
CA GLN A 364 26.48 -8.20 -5.97
C GLN A 364 26.39 -7.09 -4.92
N VAL A 365 25.17 -6.76 -4.44
CA VAL A 365 24.96 -5.75 -3.41
C VAL A 365 25.62 -6.16 -2.10
N LEU A 366 25.38 -7.39 -1.63
CA LEU A 366 25.93 -7.89 -0.36
C LEU A 366 27.45 -8.06 -0.39
N GLY A 367 28.01 -8.41 -1.55
CA GLY A 367 29.47 -8.57 -1.71
C GLY A 367 30.23 -7.24 -1.76
N ASN A 368 29.55 -6.12 -1.97
CA ASN A 368 30.19 -4.80 -2.06
C ASN A 368 29.21 -3.67 -1.69
N VAL A 369 28.73 -3.67 -0.43
CA VAL A 369 27.70 -2.74 0.07
C VAL A 369 28.09 -1.29 -0.16
N ASP A 370 29.35 -0.93 0.02
CA ASP A 370 29.86 0.43 -0.12
C ASP A 370 29.71 0.97 -1.55
N SER A 371 29.93 0.13 -2.56
CA SER A 371 29.77 0.49 -3.97
C SER A 371 28.32 0.80 -4.34
N PHE A 372 27.35 0.26 -3.59
CA PHE A 372 25.92 0.48 -3.81
C PHE A 372 25.33 1.53 -2.86
N ALA A 373 26.12 2.08 -1.93
CA ALA A 373 25.63 3.07 -0.95
C ALA A 373 25.02 4.32 -1.62
N SER A 374 25.57 4.74 -2.78
CA SER A 374 25.04 5.85 -3.58
C SER A 374 23.58 5.64 -4.02
N LEU A 375 23.16 4.40 -4.28
CA LEU A 375 21.77 4.09 -4.64
C LEU A 375 20.81 4.35 -3.46
N GLY A 376 21.21 3.97 -2.25
CA GLY A 376 20.44 4.23 -1.04
C GLY A 376 20.31 5.73 -0.74
N ILE A 377 21.39 6.51 -0.95
CA ILE A 377 21.38 7.96 -0.82
C ILE A 377 20.42 8.59 -1.86
N ALA A 378 20.51 8.18 -3.13
CA ALA A 378 19.64 8.67 -4.19
C ALA A 378 18.18 8.22 -4.01
N ALA A 379 17.94 7.01 -3.46
CA ALA A 379 16.62 6.54 -3.08
C ALA A 379 15.97 7.47 -2.05
N ARG A 380 16.70 7.79 -0.97
CA ARG A 380 16.22 8.73 0.03
C ARG A 380 15.96 10.13 -0.55
N ALA A 381 16.89 10.66 -1.33
CA ALA A 381 16.73 11.97 -1.99
C ALA A 381 15.46 12.01 -2.87
N SER A 382 15.16 10.92 -3.58
CA SER A 382 13.94 10.80 -4.39
C SER A 382 12.66 10.89 -3.54
N VAL A 383 12.66 10.30 -2.34
CA VAL A 383 11.53 10.39 -1.40
C VAL A 383 11.39 11.80 -0.84
N GLU A 384 12.49 12.42 -0.40
CA GLU A 384 12.51 13.78 0.16
C GLU A 384 12.03 14.85 -0.86
N GLN A 385 12.32 14.64 -2.14
CA GLN A 385 11.93 15.58 -3.19
C GLN A 385 10.46 15.43 -3.61
N ARG A 386 9.91 14.22 -3.63
CA ARG A 386 8.65 13.93 -4.32
C ARG A 386 7.56 13.30 -3.46
N TYR A 387 7.92 12.59 -2.41
CA TYR A 387 6.99 11.69 -1.70
C TYR A 387 6.89 12.01 -0.20
N THR A 388 6.97 13.28 0.18
CA THR A 388 6.83 13.69 1.58
C THR A 388 5.38 13.92 1.97
N LEU A 389 5.05 13.83 3.27
CA LEU A 389 3.73 14.25 3.79
C LEU A 389 3.41 15.70 3.45
N GLN A 390 4.45 16.56 3.40
CA GLN A 390 4.30 17.97 3.03
C GLN A 390 3.83 18.11 1.57
N ALA A 391 4.43 17.36 0.65
CA ALA A 391 4.03 17.35 -0.77
C ALA A 391 2.59 16.85 -0.94
N CYS A 392 2.22 15.80 -0.22
CA CYS A 392 0.85 15.28 -0.19
C CYS A 392 -0.15 16.35 0.25
N ALA A 393 0.07 16.97 1.42
CA ALA A 393 -0.84 17.98 1.96
C ALA A 393 -0.93 19.21 1.05
N ASN A 394 0.18 19.70 0.51
CA ASN A 394 0.17 20.80 -0.47
C ASN A 394 -0.68 20.46 -1.71
N GLY A 395 -0.53 19.23 -2.23
CA GLY A 395 -1.28 18.78 -3.40
C GLY A 395 -2.80 18.77 -3.15
N TYR A 396 -3.24 18.26 -2.01
CA TYR A 396 -4.66 18.26 -1.66
C TYR A 396 -5.21 19.66 -1.39
N GLU A 397 -4.46 20.54 -0.70
CA GLU A 397 -4.89 21.93 -0.44
C GLU A 397 -5.02 22.72 -1.76
N GLN A 398 -4.05 22.60 -2.66
CA GLN A 398 -4.10 23.24 -3.97
C GLN A 398 -5.29 22.73 -4.80
N LEU A 399 -5.50 21.41 -4.82
CA LEU A 399 -6.62 20.80 -5.53
C LEU A 399 -7.95 21.32 -4.97
N ALA A 400 -8.19 21.22 -3.67
CA ALA A 400 -9.44 21.64 -3.06
C ALA A 400 -9.70 23.15 -3.25
N SER A 401 -8.66 23.99 -3.15
CA SER A 401 -8.79 25.43 -3.41
C SER A 401 -9.16 25.72 -4.86
N SER A 402 -8.62 24.98 -5.82
CA SER A 402 -8.96 25.14 -7.24
C SER A 402 -10.40 24.75 -7.56
N LEU A 403 -10.96 23.76 -6.86
CA LEU A 403 -12.34 23.31 -7.04
C LEU A 403 -13.39 24.25 -6.40
N GLN A 404 -13.00 25.09 -5.45
CA GLN A 404 -13.91 26.07 -4.83
C GLN A 404 -14.03 27.36 -5.64
N LEU A 405 -13.17 27.59 -6.62
CA LEU A 405 -13.18 28.77 -7.49
C LEU A 405 -14.08 28.60 -8.71
N ILE A 406 -14.66 27.42 -8.91
CA ILE A 406 -15.57 27.07 -9.99
C ILE A 406 -17.01 27.03 -9.47
#